data_c51042c8669038854fcf184c478309ad
#
_entry.id   c51042c8669038854fcf184c478309ad
#
_cell.length_a   1.000
_cell.length_b   1.000
_cell.length_c   1.000
_cell.angle_alpha   90.00
_cell.angle_beta   90.00
_cell.angle_gamma   90.00
#
_symmetry.space_group_name_H-M   'P 1'
#
loop_
_entity.id
_entity.type
_entity.pdbx_description
1 polymer ?
#
loop_
_entity_poly.entity_id
_entity_poly.type
_entity_poly.pdbx_seq_one_letter_code
_entity_poly.pdbx_strand_id
1 'polypeptide(L)'
;GNAAEMTIDMFRFSVGGRLLGSAGGFVRKGGSFLSGVEEITPGRREEIPFFQKNGAFKSRDLGFRPVISGINTPGGSRPSELLAEYKKAGTTDAQSAPQSGQRVTPAAASTPEAELDRLIADAQNEGIRKNLLALKSSIKERSIIQERGRQAEIIARLTSCVSYLESLRNYNFRLNMVAYLEQQIKNNTTMGEKERERLAKTQHHTLETVQETSKKTLASYRATLEDIADAPDDLVDRSLKSLASDYGKGKDMFSRRSLNNLMIIREHCSLLRQHRKLTDSDIQADIKKSDKLLD
;
A
#
# COMPACT_ATOMS: atom_id res chain seq x y z
N GLY A 1 -2.20 -28.92 15.88
CA GLY A 1 -2.42 -28.26 17.12
C GLY A 1 -3.79 -28.40 17.71
N ASN A 2 -3.91 -28.17 18.99
CA ASN A 2 -5.20 -28.24 19.68
C ASN A 2 -6.07 -27.00 19.42
N ALA A 3 -5.46 -25.90 19.00
CA ALA A 3 -6.16 -24.65 18.67
C ALA A 3 -5.61 -24.06 17.37
N ALA A 4 -6.49 -23.45 16.61
CA ALA A 4 -6.10 -22.63 15.46
C ALA A 4 -5.46 -21.34 15.95
N GLU A 5 -4.55 -20.77 15.18
CA GLU A 5 -3.80 -19.57 15.55
C GLU A 5 -4.34 -18.35 14.80
N MET A 6 -4.65 -17.29 15.56
CA MET A 6 -4.95 -15.99 15.01
C MET A 6 -3.64 -15.29 14.64
N THR A 7 -3.56 -14.77 13.43
CA THR A 7 -2.43 -13.95 13.00
C THR A 7 -2.81 -12.47 13.04
N ILE A 8 -1.80 -11.60 13.12
CA ILE A 8 -2.00 -10.14 13.09
C ILE A 8 -2.39 -9.64 11.68
N ASP A 9 -2.28 -10.51 10.66
CA ASP A 9 -2.64 -10.15 9.29
C ASP A 9 -4.15 -10.04 9.14
N MET A 10 -4.59 -9.03 8.40
CA MET A 10 -5.99 -8.92 7.98
C MET A 10 -6.28 -9.93 6.86
N PHE A 11 -7.47 -10.52 6.90
CA PHE A 11 -7.91 -11.42 5.85
C PHE A 11 -8.08 -10.66 4.53
N ARG A 12 -7.48 -11.18 3.48
CA ARG A 12 -7.54 -10.61 2.13
C ARG A 12 -8.03 -11.65 1.14
N PHE A 13 -9.02 -11.27 0.34
CA PHE A 13 -9.45 -12.12 -0.77
C PHE A 13 -8.38 -12.16 -1.85
N SER A 14 -8.03 -13.37 -2.26
CA SER A 14 -7.13 -13.61 -3.40
C SER A 14 -7.83 -14.52 -4.40
N VAL A 15 -7.98 -14.05 -5.63
CA VAL A 15 -8.50 -14.84 -6.75
C VAL A 15 -7.47 -14.80 -7.88
N GLY A 16 -7.00 -15.96 -8.30
CA GLY A 16 -5.99 -16.06 -9.37
C GLY A 16 -4.69 -15.32 -9.07
N GLY A 17 -4.26 -15.26 -7.79
CA GLY A 17 -3.06 -14.54 -7.35
C GLY A 17 -3.24 -13.02 -7.17
N ARG A 18 -4.44 -12.48 -7.40
CA ARG A 18 -4.78 -11.07 -7.17
C ARG A 18 -5.41 -10.89 -5.80
N LEU A 19 -4.92 -9.91 -5.03
CA LEU A 19 -5.53 -9.47 -3.80
C LEU A 19 -6.70 -8.54 -4.13
N LEU A 20 -7.93 -8.93 -3.74
CA LEU A 20 -9.16 -8.19 -4.03
C LEU A 20 -9.62 -7.28 -2.89
N GLY A 21 -8.76 -7.04 -1.92
CA GLY A 21 -9.05 -6.21 -0.75
C GLY A 21 -9.02 -6.97 0.55
N SER A 22 -9.20 -6.26 1.67
CA SER A 22 -9.34 -6.84 3.01
C SER A 22 -10.82 -6.96 3.36
N ALA A 23 -11.21 -8.12 3.87
CA ALA A 23 -12.60 -8.38 4.30
C ALA A 23 -12.92 -7.83 5.69
N GLY A 24 -11.96 -7.23 6.39
CA GLY A 24 -12.16 -6.59 7.69
C GLY A 24 -12.02 -7.50 8.90
N GLY A 25 -11.63 -8.76 8.71
CA GLY A 25 -11.35 -9.71 9.78
C GLY A 25 -9.87 -10.07 9.90
N PHE A 26 -9.51 -10.76 10.99
CA PHE A 26 -8.19 -11.39 11.14
C PHE A 26 -8.11 -12.69 10.36
N VAL A 27 -6.87 -13.13 10.08
CA VAL A 27 -6.62 -14.45 9.50
C VAL A 27 -6.47 -15.48 10.61
N ARG A 28 -7.26 -16.55 10.53
CA ARG A 28 -7.10 -17.79 11.28
C ARG A 28 -6.32 -18.77 10.42
N LYS A 29 -5.28 -19.39 11.00
CA LYS A 29 -4.44 -20.40 10.35
C LYS A 29 -4.37 -21.68 11.17
N GLY A 30 -3.99 -22.76 10.48
CA GLY A 30 -3.92 -24.07 11.06
C GLY A 30 -5.29 -24.68 11.24
N GLY A 31 -5.32 -25.80 11.92
CA GLY A 31 -6.56 -26.44 12.34
C GLY A 31 -6.68 -26.44 13.84
N SER A 32 -7.86 -26.74 14.35
CA SER A 32 -8.14 -26.91 15.75
C SER A 32 -8.62 -28.35 16.04
N PHE A 33 -8.85 -28.65 17.28
CA PHE A 33 -9.48 -29.93 17.67
C PHE A 33 -10.90 -30.14 17.13
N LEU A 34 -11.51 -29.08 16.57
CA LEU A 34 -12.81 -29.13 15.89
C LEU A 34 -12.71 -29.31 14.37
N SER A 35 -11.49 -29.22 13.82
CA SER A 35 -11.26 -29.29 12.36
C SER A 35 -11.13 -30.74 11.91
N GLY A 36 -11.71 -31.06 10.74
CA GLY A 36 -11.46 -32.31 10.03
C GLY A 36 -10.00 -32.41 9.55
N VAL A 37 -9.49 -33.62 9.35
CA VAL A 37 -8.09 -33.87 8.92
C VAL A 37 -7.80 -33.16 7.60
N GLU A 38 -8.73 -33.13 6.66
CA GLU A 38 -8.63 -32.42 5.37
C GLU A 38 -8.58 -30.90 5.50
N GLU A 39 -9.01 -30.36 6.63
CA GLU A 39 -9.01 -28.92 6.89
C GLU A 39 -7.70 -28.43 7.47
N ILE A 40 -6.87 -29.32 7.99
CA ILE A 40 -5.58 -29.02 8.62
C ILE A 40 -4.50 -28.94 7.53
N THR A 41 -4.50 -27.86 6.76
CA THR A 41 -3.50 -27.60 5.71
C THR A 41 -2.74 -26.30 5.97
N PRO A 42 -1.42 -26.24 5.64
CA PRO A 42 -0.61 -25.04 5.86
C PRO A 42 -1.09 -23.81 5.10
N GLY A 43 -1.78 -24.02 3.97
CA GLY A 43 -2.28 -22.96 3.10
C GLY A 43 -3.68 -22.46 3.45
N ARG A 44 -4.43 -23.16 4.30
CA ARG A 44 -5.79 -22.76 4.65
C ARG A 44 -5.78 -21.50 5.49
N ARG A 45 -6.60 -20.55 5.08
CA ARG A 45 -6.83 -19.29 5.77
C ARG A 45 -8.32 -19.07 5.89
N GLU A 46 -8.76 -18.75 7.07
CA GLU A 46 -10.16 -18.42 7.36
C GLU A 46 -10.23 -17.00 7.91
N GLU A 47 -11.28 -16.29 7.54
CA GLU A 47 -11.57 -15.00 8.14
C GLU A 47 -12.29 -15.19 9.47
N ILE A 48 -11.82 -14.46 10.49
CA ILE A 48 -12.53 -14.33 11.77
C ILE A 48 -12.84 -12.84 12.02
N PRO A 49 -14.07 -12.49 12.40
CA PRO A 49 -14.45 -11.11 12.65
C PRO A 49 -13.72 -10.58 13.89
N PHE A 50 -13.46 -9.26 13.93
CA PHE A 50 -12.92 -8.60 15.12
C PHE A 50 -13.91 -8.58 16.27
N PHE A 51 -15.20 -8.36 15.94
CA PHE A 51 -16.27 -8.18 16.89
C PHE A 51 -17.49 -8.99 16.48
N GLN A 52 -18.21 -9.44 17.48
CA GLN A 52 -19.56 -10.00 17.37
C GLN A 52 -20.56 -9.10 18.09
N LYS A 53 -21.84 -9.41 17.99
CA LYS A 53 -22.93 -8.64 18.63
C LYS A 53 -22.70 -8.35 20.12
N ASN A 54 -21.96 -9.23 20.81
CA ASN A 54 -21.71 -9.16 22.25
C ASN A 54 -20.27 -8.74 22.60
N GLY A 55 -19.52 -8.10 21.70
CA GLY A 55 -18.15 -7.63 21.93
C GLY A 55 -17.10 -8.32 21.07
N ALA A 56 -15.85 -8.37 21.55
CA ALA A 56 -14.75 -9.00 20.81
C ALA A 56 -15.02 -10.47 20.51
N PHE A 57 -14.61 -10.93 19.32
CA PHE A 57 -14.75 -12.33 18.94
C PHE A 57 -13.98 -13.25 19.90
N LYS A 58 -14.65 -14.28 20.37
CA LYS A 58 -14.06 -15.31 21.25
C LYS A 58 -14.46 -16.68 20.75
N SER A 59 -13.50 -17.59 20.64
CA SER A 59 -13.76 -19.00 20.36
C SER A 59 -12.85 -19.88 21.23
N ARG A 60 -13.37 -21.01 21.68
CA ARG A 60 -12.63 -21.97 22.54
C ARG A 60 -11.55 -22.73 21.79
N ASP A 61 -11.59 -22.69 20.45
CA ASP A 61 -10.65 -23.39 19.56
C ASP A 61 -9.69 -22.42 18.85
N LEU A 62 -9.69 -21.15 19.27
CA LEU A 62 -8.80 -20.12 18.76
C LEU A 62 -7.82 -19.68 19.82
N GLY A 63 -6.55 -19.67 19.46
CA GLY A 63 -5.46 -19.17 20.27
C GLY A 63 -4.61 -18.13 19.53
N PHE A 64 -3.62 -17.61 20.22
CA PHE A 64 -2.58 -16.77 19.61
C PHE A 64 -1.23 -17.17 20.21
N ARG A 65 -0.19 -17.03 19.40
CA ARG A 65 1.18 -17.23 19.85
C ARG A 65 1.89 -15.88 19.84
N PRO A 66 2.19 -15.29 21.01
CA PRO A 66 2.95 -14.05 21.04
C PRO A 66 4.39 -14.33 20.61
N VAL A 67 4.89 -13.51 19.70
CA VAL A 67 6.28 -13.50 19.27
C VAL A 67 6.88 -12.18 19.69
N ILE A 68 7.95 -12.22 20.49
CA ILE A 68 8.74 -11.03 20.79
C ILE A 68 9.75 -10.87 19.67
N SER A 69 9.52 -9.86 18.81
CA SER A 69 10.46 -9.49 17.75
C SER A 69 11.19 -8.21 18.16
N GLY A 70 12.52 -8.26 18.21
CA GLY A 70 13.35 -7.06 18.46
C GLY A 70 13.37 -6.06 17.29
N ILE A 71 12.73 -6.41 16.16
CA ILE A 71 12.82 -5.64 14.92
C ILE A 71 11.62 -4.68 14.72
N ASN A 72 10.48 -4.94 15.38
CA ASN A 72 9.25 -4.15 15.21
C ASN A 72 8.58 -3.89 16.55
N THR A 73 9.15 -2.99 17.34
CA THR A 73 8.40 -2.35 18.43
C THR A 73 7.89 -0.99 17.94
N PRO A 74 6.62 -0.86 17.53
CA PRO A 74 6.08 0.46 17.25
C PRO A 74 5.90 1.21 18.57
N GLY A 75 6.60 2.31 18.73
CA GLY A 75 6.21 3.34 19.69
C GLY A 75 6.71 3.22 21.13
N GLY A 76 7.93 2.78 21.38
CA GLY A 76 8.60 2.94 22.67
C GLY A 76 9.91 3.73 22.55
N SER A 77 10.43 4.29 23.65
CA SER A 77 11.75 4.93 23.74
C SER A 77 12.92 4.00 23.36
N ARG A 78 12.66 2.70 23.33
CA ARG A 78 13.61 1.63 23.03
C ARG A 78 14.26 1.67 21.65
N PRO A 79 13.61 2.10 20.55
CA PRO A 79 14.29 2.24 19.26
C PRO A 79 15.38 3.32 19.28
N SER A 80 15.20 4.40 20.01
CA SER A 80 16.19 5.46 20.16
C SER A 80 17.36 5.01 21.05
N GLU A 81 17.09 4.22 22.07
CA GLU A 81 18.09 3.62 22.95
C GLU A 81 18.93 2.58 22.21
N LEU A 82 18.29 1.68 21.46
CA LEU A 82 18.96 0.69 20.62
C LEU A 82 19.80 1.35 19.51
N LEU A 83 19.30 2.45 18.92
CA LEU A 83 20.06 3.21 17.93
C LEU A 83 21.27 3.92 18.57
N ALA A 84 21.12 4.40 19.79
CA ALA A 84 22.21 4.99 20.57
C ALA A 84 23.25 3.94 21.01
N GLU A 85 22.81 2.75 21.39
CA GLU A 85 23.68 1.61 21.70
C GLU A 85 24.42 1.11 20.44
N TYR A 86 23.73 1.02 19.31
CA TYR A 86 24.35 0.65 18.04
C TYR A 86 25.39 1.68 17.58
N LYS A 87 25.10 2.96 17.73
CA LYS A 87 26.06 4.03 17.46
C LYS A 87 27.26 3.99 18.41
N LYS A 88 27.04 3.70 19.69
CA LYS A 88 28.12 3.51 20.68
C LYS A 88 28.99 2.27 20.36
N ALA A 89 28.39 1.15 20.03
CA ALA A 89 29.14 -0.04 19.62
C ALA A 89 29.98 0.20 18.38
N GLY A 90 29.44 0.90 17.39
CA GLY A 90 30.19 1.28 16.17
C GLY A 90 31.33 2.26 16.39
N THR A 91 31.30 3.03 17.49
CA THR A 91 32.42 3.92 17.85
C THR A 91 33.49 3.25 18.71
N THR A 92 33.14 2.15 19.41
CA THR A 92 34.09 1.41 20.26
C THR A 92 34.99 0.47 19.46
N ASP A 93 34.49 -0.11 18.38
CA ASP A 93 35.27 -0.97 17.48
C ASP A 93 36.25 -0.18 16.58
N ALA A 94 36.00 1.13 16.39
CA ALA A 94 36.92 1.99 15.64
C ALA A 94 38.22 2.33 16.41
N GLN A 95 38.29 2.05 17.72
CA GLN A 95 39.48 2.34 18.54
C GLN A 95 40.39 1.14 18.80
N SER A 96 39.99 -0.09 18.41
CA SER A 96 40.76 -1.32 18.61
C SER A 96 41.28 -1.96 17.32
N ALA A 97 41.22 -1.28 16.19
CA ALA A 97 41.95 -1.72 15.00
C ALA A 97 43.43 -1.42 15.12
N PRO A 98 44.36 -2.38 14.89
CA PRO A 98 45.79 -2.12 14.91
C PRO A 98 46.13 -1.10 13.83
N GLN A 99 46.80 -0.03 14.22
CA GLN A 99 47.38 0.96 13.33
C GLN A 99 48.49 0.31 12.52
N SER A 100 48.19 -0.26 11.38
CA SER A 100 49.15 -0.47 10.30
C SER A 100 48.78 0.48 9.19
N GLY A 101 49.70 1.43 8.98
CA GLY A 101 49.49 2.62 8.18
C GLY A 101 49.13 2.34 6.74
N GLN A 102 48.16 3.07 6.32
CA GLN A 102 48.18 3.93 5.15
C GLN A 102 46.85 4.63 5.05
N ARG A 103 46.87 5.91 5.31
CA ARG A 103 45.76 6.82 5.04
C ARG A 103 45.50 6.83 3.54
N VAL A 104 44.57 5.99 3.08
CA VAL A 104 44.09 6.08 1.71
C VAL A 104 43.17 7.29 1.66
N THR A 105 43.63 8.34 0.97
CA THR A 105 42.78 9.47 0.56
C THR A 105 41.55 8.96 -0.13
N PRO A 106 40.34 9.52 0.12
CA PRO A 106 39.13 9.11 -0.58
C PRO A 106 39.24 9.56 -2.04
N ALA A 107 39.73 8.66 -2.90
CA ALA A 107 39.53 8.76 -4.33
C ALA A 107 38.04 8.54 -4.61
N ALA A 108 37.51 9.35 -5.50
CA ALA A 108 36.15 9.41 -6.04
C ALA A 108 35.23 8.22 -5.65
N ALA A 109 34.07 8.52 -5.07
CA ALA A 109 33.12 7.59 -4.53
C ALA A 109 32.93 6.34 -5.40
N SER A 110 33.70 5.29 -5.12
CA SER A 110 33.52 3.97 -5.71
C SER A 110 32.26 3.37 -5.08
N THR A 111 31.35 2.86 -5.90
CA THR A 111 30.18 2.13 -5.39
C THR A 111 30.67 0.95 -4.52
N PRO A 112 29.94 0.58 -3.45
CA PRO A 112 30.31 -0.57 -2.61
C PRO A 112 30.55 -1.86 -3.41
N GLU A 113 29.90 -1.99 -4.57
CA GLU A 113 30.09 -3.10 -5.50
C GLU A 113 31.47 -3.06 -6.19
N ALA A 114 31.90 -1.88 -6.63
CA ALA A 114 33.21 -1.71 -7.26
C ALA A 114 34.36 -1.97 -6.26
N GLU A 115 34.18 -1.58 -5.00
CA GLU A 115 35.13 -1.87 -3.93
C GLU A 115 35.20 -3.36 -3.60
N LEU A 116 34.05 -4.04 -3.58
CA LEU A 116 33.97 -5.48 -3.41
C LEU A 116 34.63 -6.23 -4.59
N ASP A 117 34.45 -5.76 -5.82
CA ASP A 117 35.12 -6.32 -6.99
C ASP A 117 36.64 -6.20 -6.92
N ARG A 118 37.12 -5.05 -6.41
CA ARG A 118 38.54 -4.84 -6.16
C ARG A 118 39.08 -5.81 -5.09
N LEU A 119 38.37 -5.96 -3.97
CA LEU A 119 38.75 -6.91 -2.93
C LEU A 119 38.77 -8.36 -3.43
N ILE A 120 37.87 -8.73 -4.32
CA ILE A 120 37.84 -10.05 -4.96
C ILE A 120 39.06 -10.25 -5.88
N ALA A 121 39.44 -9.20 -6.63
CA ALA A 121 40.58 -9.24 -7.52
C ALA A 121 41.92 -9.33 -6.75
N ASP A 122 42.01 -8.62 -5.62
CA ASP A 122 43.23 -8.56 -4.78
C ASP A 122 43.38 -9.78 -3.86
N ALA A 123 42.31 -10.62 -3.70
CA ALA A 123 42.33 -11.78 -2.83
C ALA A 123 43.26 -12.88 -3.36
N GLN A 124 44.41 -13.07 -2.72
CA GLN A 124 45.40 -14.11 -3.04
C GLN A 124 45.01 -15.49 -2.55
N ASN A 125 44.14 -15.56 -1.53
CA ASN A 125 43.64 -16.82 -0.95
C ASN A 125 42.35 -17.23 -1.62
N GLU A 126 42.30 -18.44 -2.20
CA GLU A 126 41.13 -18.96 -2.91
C GLU A 126 39.89 -19.11 -2.01
N GLY A 127 40.08 -19.48 -0.73
CA GLY A 127 39.00 -19.54 0.26
C GLY A 127 38.38 -18.17 0.53
N ILE A 128 39.20 -17.13 0.69
CA ILE A 128 38.76 -15.75 0.88
C ILE A 128 38.01 -15.27 -0.37
N ARG A 129 38.59 -15.52 -1.56
CA ARG A 129 37.96 -15.18 -2.84
C ARG A 129 36.58 -15.80 -3.01
N LYS A 130 36.42 -17.09 -2.66
CA LYS A 130 35.13 -17.80 -2.70
C LYS A 130 34.12 -17.17 -1.75
N ASN A 131 34.54 -16.82 -0.54
CA ASN A 131 33.65 -16.18 0.45
C ASN A 131 33.22 -14.78 -0.02
N LEU A 132 34.11 -13.99 -0.60
CA LEU A 132 33.79 -12.67 -1.14
C LEU A 132 32.83 -12.74 -2.33
N LEU A 133 32.99 -13.74 -3.22
CA LEU A 133 32.05 -14.01 -4.30
C LEU A 133 30.65 -14.40 -3.78
N ALA A 134 30.58 -15.23 -2.75
CA ALA A 134 29.33 -15.61 -2.10
C ALA A 134 28.67 -14.38 -1.45
N LEU A 135 29.44 -13.53 -0.78
CA LEU A 135 28.95 -12.27 -0.21
C LEU A 135 28.43 -11.34 -1.30
N LYS A 136 29.14 -11.17 -2.42
CA LYS A 136 28.69 -10.37 -3.56
C LYS A 136 27.37 -10.88 -4.11
N SER A 137 27.22 -12.19 -4.28
CA SER A 137 25.97 -12.81 -4.72
C SER A 137 24.82 -12.53 -3.76
N SER A 138 25.05 -12.66 -2.45
CA SER A 138 24.07 -12.39 -1.41
C SER A 138 23.65 -10.91 -1.37
N ILE A 139 24.59 -9.98 -1.52
CA ILE A 139 24.30 -8.54 -1.58
C ILE A 139 23.44 -8.23 -2.81
N LYS A 140 23.80 -8.78 -3.97
CA LYS A 140 23.05 -8.59 -5.22
C LYS A 140 21.63 -9.16 -5.11
N GLU A 141 21.47 -10.33 -4.51
CA GLU A 141 20.16 -10.93 -4.30
C GLU A 141 19.30 -10.08 -3.36
N ARG A 142 19.86 -9.59 -2.27
CA ARG A 142 19.15 -8.68 -1.33
C ARG A 142 18.75 -7.37 -2.02
N SER A 143 19.61 -6.80 -2.85
CA SER A 143 19.31 -5.59 -3.61
C SER A 143 18.12 -5.81 -4.57
N ILE A 144 18.10 -6.94 -5.27
CA ILE A 144 16.98 -7.30 -6.16
C ILE A 144 15.67 -7.47 -5.38
N ILE A 145 15.72 -8.15 -4.23
CA ILE A 145 14.54 -8.34 -3.38
C ILE A 145 14.02 -6.99 -2.88
N GLN A 146 14.92 -6.12 -2.44
CA GLN A 146 14.57 -4.79 -1.96
C GLN A 146 13.96 -3.92 -3.07
N GLU A 147 14.51 -3.97 -4.28
CA GLU A 147 13.99 -3.23 -5.43
C GLU A 147 12.60 -3.73 -5.83
N ARG A 148 12.39 -5.05 -5.86
CA ARG A 148 11.08 -5.65 -6.09
C ARG A 148 10.07 -5.24 -5.01
N GLY A 149 10.49 -5.19 -3.76
CA GLY A 149 9.67 -4.71 -2.65
C GLY A 149 9.21 -3.26 -2.84
N ARG A 150 10.14 -2.36 -3.18
CA ARG A 150 9.83 -0.96 -3.50
C ARG A 150 8.89 -0.83 -4.69
N GLN A 151 9.11 -1.59 -5.75
CA GLN A 151 8.22 -1.59 -6.91
C GLN A 151 6.81 -2.08 -6.55
N ALA A 152 6.70 -3.14 -5.76
CA ALA A 152 5.40 -3.65 -5.30
C ALA A 152 4.66 -2.62 -4.43
N GLU A 153 5.37 -1.85 -3.61
CA GLU A 153 4.81 -0.76 -2.81
C GLU A 153 4.24 0.36 -3.71
N ILE A 154 4.99 0.82 -4.70
CA ILE A 154 4.51 1.84 -5.65
C ILE A 154 3.31 1.32 -6.44
N ILE A 155 3.32 0.06 -6.89
CA ILE A 155 2.18 -0.57 -7.56
C ILE A 155 0.93 -0.56 -6.66
N ALA A 156 1.08 -0.88 -5.38
CA ALA A 156 -0.03 -0.85 -4.42
C ALA A 156 -0.60 0.56 -4.25
N ARG A 157 0.25 1.58 -4.13
CA ARG A 157 -0.15 2.99 -4.04
C ARG A 157 -0.86 3.47 -5.31
N LEU A 158 -0.33 3.14 -6.49
CA LEU A 158 -0.97 3.44 -7.78
C LEU A 158 -2.35 2.77 -7.90
N THR A 159 -2.47 1.52 -7.47
CA THR A 159 -3.76 0.81 -7.44
C THR A 159 -4.75 1.49 -6.50
N SER A 160 -4.28 1.97 -5.35
CA SER A 160 -5.11 2.76 -4.43
C SER A 160 -5.58 4.06 -5.08
N CYS A 161 -4.71 4.77 -5.80
CA CYS A 161 -5.08 5.98 -6.54
C CYS A 161 -6.14 5.69 -7.61
N VAL A 162 -6.02 4.58 -8.37
CA VAL A 162 -7.07 4.15 -9.33
C VAL A 162 -8.40 3.95 -8.62
N SER A 163 -8.41 3.29 -7.46
CA SER A 163 -9.60 3.05 -6.66
C SER A 163 -10.22 4.35 -6.11
N TYR A 164 -9.39 5.31 -5.70
CA TYR A 164 -9.88 6.63 -5.26
C TYR A 164 -10.56 7.39 -6.41
N LEU A 165 -9.98 7.40 -7.61
CA LEU A 165 -10.60 8.05 -8.78
C LEU A 165 -11.93 7.40 -9.16
N GLU A 166 -12.05 6.06 -9.10
CA GLU A 166 -13.33 5.37 -9.31
C GLU A 166 -14.35 5.74 -8.23
N SER A 167 -13.94 5.81 -6.98
CA SER A 167 -14.80 6.22 -5.87
C SER A 167 -15.31 7.65 -6.05
N LEU A 168 -14.44 8.57 -6.48
CA LEU A 168 -14.79 9.96 -6.75
C LEU A 168 -15.81 10.09 -7.89
N ARG A 169 -15.69 9.27 -8.96
CA ARG A 169 -16.72 9.19 -10.02
C ARG A 169 -18.06 8.76 -9.47
N ASN A 170 -18.07 7.71 -8.67
CA ASN A 170 -19.28 7.21 -8.04
C ASN A 170 -19.92 8.26 -7.13
N TYR A 171 -19.13 9.02 -6.38
CA TYR A 171 -19.65 10.12 -5.56
C TYR A 171 -20.22 11.23 -6.41
N ASN A 172 -19.56 11.63 -7.51
CA ASN A 172 -20.08 12.63 -8.43
C ASN A 172 -21.42 12.20 -9.05
N PHE A 173 -21.53 10.95 -9.47
CA PHE A 173 -22.80 10.40 -9.96
C PHE A 173 -23.88 10.46 -8.88
N ARG A 174 -23.57 10.04 -7.65
CA ARG A 174 -24.52 10.07 -6.52
C ARG A 174 -24.94 11.49 -6.16
N LEU A 175 -24.02 12.45 -6.15
CA LEU A 175 -24.32 13.87 -5.91
C LEU A 175 -25.30 14.42 -6.95
N ASN A 176 -25.07 14.13 -8.24
CA ASN A 176 -25.96 14.54 -9.30
C ASN A 176 -27.34 13.90 -9.18
N MET A 177 -27.40 12.61 -8.83
CA MET A 177 -28.64 11.89 -8.61
C MET A 177 -29.44 12.45 -7.42
N VAL A 178 -28.78 12.72 -6.29
CA VAL A 178 -29.43 13.30 -5.11
C VAL A 178 -29.96 14.70 -5.42
N ALA A 179 -29.18 15.54 -6.13
CA ALA A 179 -29.60 16.88 -6.54
C ALA A 179 -30.83 16.82 -7.48
N TYR A 180 -30.83 15.87 -8.43
CA TYR A 180 -31.99 15.63 -9.30
C TYR A 180 -33.22 15.21 -8.51
N LEU A 181 -33.11 14.27 -7.57
CA LEU A 181 -34.19 13.81 -6.73
C LEU A 181 -34.73 14.93 -5.82
N GLU A 182 -33.85 15.76 -5.27
CA GLU A 182 -34.26 16.93 -4.46
C GLU A 182 -35.09 17.90 -5.28
N GLN A 183 -34.71 18.15 -6.56
CA GLN A 183 -35.47 18.99 -7.47
C GLN A 183 -36.83 18.37 -7.79
N GLN A 184 -36.90 17.05 -8.03
CA GLN A 184 -38.17 16.35 -8.26
C GLN A 184 -39.11 16.42 -7.07
N ILE A 185 -38.59 16.26 -5.85
CA ILE A 185 -39.37 16.38 -4.61
C ILE A 185 -39.92 17.80 -4.45
N LYS A 186 -39.11 18.82 -4.71
CA LYS A 186 -39.56 20.24 -4.65
C LYS A 186 -40.66 20.55 -5.65
N ASN A 187 -40.58 19.99 -6.84
CA ASN A 187 -41.53 20.24 -7.93
C ASN A 187 -42.80 19.35 -7.86
N ASN A 188 -42.85 18.37 -6.96
CA ASN A 188 -43.99 17.49 -6.87
C ASN A 188 -45.13 18.13 -6.11
N THR A 189 -46.19 18.57 -6.86
CA THR A 189 -47.40 19.23 -6.33
C THR A 189 -48.40 18.26 -5.78
N THR A 190 -48.27 16.95 -6.04
CA THR A 190 -49.22 15.93 -5.57
C THR A 190 -48.87 15.38 -4.19
N MET A 191 -47.67 15.63 -3.71
CA MET A 191 -47.18 15.20 -2.41
C MET A 191 -47.55 16.19 -1.31
N GLY A 192 -47.97 15.67 -0.15
CA GLY A 192 -48.26 16.48 1.03
C GLY A 192 -47.02 17.25 1.53
N GLU A 193 -47.24 18.46 2.04
CA GLU A 193 -46.17 19.35 2.47
C GLU A 193 -45.23 18.73 3.51
N LYS A 194 -45.79 18.07 4.54
CA LYS A 194 -45.01 17.38 5.59
C LYS A 194 -44.14 16.25 5.05
N GLU A 195 -44.64 15.51 4.09
CA GLU A 195 -43.91 14.40 3.47
C GLU A 195 -42.79 14.92 2.56
N ARG A 196 -43.04 15.99 1.81
CA ARG A 196 -42.04 16.67 1.00
C ARG A 196 -40.89 17.20 1.84
N GLU A 197 -41.21 17.82 2.98
CA GLU A 197 -40.21 18.35 3.91
C GLU A 197 -39.35 17.21 4.51
N ARG A 198 -39.97 16.09 4.91
CA ARG A 198 -39.27 14.93 5.46
C ARG A 198 -38.31 14.32 4.43
N LEU A 199 -38.76 14.13 3.19
CA LEU A 199 -37.94 13.59 2.12
C LEU A 199 -36.82 14.53 1.76
N ALA A 200 -37.07 15.84 1.67
CA ALA A 200 -36.03 16.85 1.42
C ALA A 200 -34.94 16.83 2.50
N LYS A 201 -35.28 16.73 3.78
CA LYS A 201 -34.32 16.60 4.87
C LYS A 201 -33.49 15.33 4.74
N THR A 202 -34.09 14.21 4.39
CA THR A 202 -33.37 12.93 4.18
C THR A 202 -32.39 13.04 3.02
N GLN A 203 -32.81 13.63 1.91
CA GLN A 203 -31.91 13.84 0.75
C GLN A 203 -30.78 14.80 1.08
N HIS A 204 -31.05 15.87 1.82
CA HIS A 204 -30.02 16.82 2.25
C HIS A 204 -28.96 16.16 3.13
N HIS A 205 -29.36 15.34 4.11
CA HIS A 205 -28.41 14.57 4.93
C HIS A 205 -27.58 13.58 4.11
N THR A 206 -28.19 12.93 3.12
CA THR A 206 -27.48 12.06 2.17
C THR A 206 -26.44 12.86 1.36
N LEU A 207 -26.80 14.05 0.90
CA LEU A 207 -25.91 14.96 0.17
C LEU A 207 -24.68 15.31 1.01
N GLU A 208 -24.90 15.75 2.25
CA GLU A 208 -23.80 16.11 3.18
C GLU A 208 -22.85 14.92 3.41
N THR A 209 -23.41 13.73 3.67
CA THR A 209 -22.62 12.52 3.90
C THR A 209 -21.76 12.17 2.68
N VAL A 210 -22.31 12.23 1.46
CA VAL A 210 -21.58 11.94 0.23
C VAL A 210 -20.51 12.99 -0.02
N GLN A 211 -20.80 14.28 0.22
CA GLN A 211 -19.83 15.37 0.09
C GLN A 211 -18.65 15.20 1.06
N GLU A 212 -18.93 14.89 2.32
CA GLU A 212 -17.87 14.67 3.33
C GLU A 212 -16.98 13.48 2.96
N THR A 213 -17.59 12.38 2.53
CA THR A 213 -16.85 11.19 2.10
C THR A 213 -16.00 11.48 0.86
N SER A 214 -16.54 12.25 -0.10
CA SER A 214 -15.79 12.70 -1.29
C SER A 214 -14.57 13.54 -0.90
N LYS A 215 -14.72 14.48 0.04
CA LYS A 215 -13.60 15.30 0.54
C LYS A 215 -12.51 14.44 1.21
N LYS A 216 -12.90 13.47 2.02
CA LYS A 216 -11.94 12.53 2.65
C LYS A 216 -11.20 11.70 1.59
N THR A 217 -11.90 11.22 0.57
CA THR A 217 -11.30 10.47 -0.53
C THR A 217 -10.32 11.32 -1.34
N LEU A 218 -10.66 12.58 -1.62
CA LEU A 218 -9.75 13.54 -2.28
C LEU A 218 -8.48 13.78 -1.46
N ALA A 219 -8.61 13.94 -0.15
CA ALA A 219 -7.46 14.09 0.73
C ALA A 219 -6.55 12.85 0.72
N SER A 220 -7.14 11.65 0.80
CA SER A 220 -6.40 10.38 0.71
C SER A 220 -5.71 10.20 -0.64
N TYR A 221 -6.39 10.56 -1.72
CA TYR A 221 -5.81 10.54 -3.06
C TYR A 221 -4.59 11.44 -3.17
N ARG A 222 -4.67 12.70 -2.70
CA ARG A 222 -3.53 13.63 -2.71
C ARG A 222 -2.36 13.14 -1.88
N ALA A 223 -2.60 12.71 -0.65
CA ALA A 223 -1.54 12.19 0.21
C ALA A 223 -0.82 10.99 -0.45
N THR A 224 -1.56 10.08 -1.06
CA THR A 224 -0.97 8.94 -1.77
C THR A 224 -0.20 9.37 -3.02
N LEU A 225 -0.66 10.40 -3.74
CA LEU A 225 0.05 10.98 -4.89
C LEU A 225 1.37 11.64 -4.48
N GLU A 226 1.39 12.39 -3.38
CA GLU A 226 2.60 13.00 -2.82
C GLU A 226 3.64 11.93 -2.53
N ASP A 227 3.24 10.86 -1.85
CA ASP A 227 4.11 9.70 -1.59
C ASP A 227 4.68 9.06 -2.87
N ILE A 228 3.88 9.00 -3.95
CA ILE A 228 4.34 8.47 -5.24
C ILE A 228 5.27 9.48 -5.94
N ALA A 229 4.96 10.78 -5.84
CA ALA A 229 5.77 11.83 -6.46
C ALA A 229 7.17 11.93 -5.85
N ASP A 230 7.32 11.60 -4.57
CA ASP A 230 8.61 11.54 -3.87
C ASP A 230 9.47 10.33 -4.24
N ALA A 231 8.89 9.33 -4.90
CA ALA A 231 9.62 8.15 -5.34
C ALA A 231 10.45 8.42 -6.62
N PRO A 232 11.54 7.66 -6.85
CA PRO A 232 12.35 7.78 -8.07
C PRO A 232 11.54 7.61 -9.35
N ASP A 233 11.79 8.48 -10.35
CA ASP A 233 11.04 8.54 -11.60
C ASP A 233 11.01 7.21 -12.36
N ASP A 234 12.16 6.58 -12.46
CA ASP A 234 12.32 5.28 -13.15
C ASP A 234 11.50 4.16 -12.48
N LEU A 235 11.39 4.21 -11.15
CA LEU A 235 10.60 3.25 -10.38
C LEU A 235 9.11 3.47 -10.60
N VAL A 236 8.65 4.71 -10.59
CA VAL A 236 7.25 5.06 -10.85
C VAL A 236 6.86 4.71 -12.29
N ASP A 237 7.70 5.04 -13.27
CA ASP A 237 7.45 4.74 -14.67
C ASP A 237 7.40 3.23 -14.96
N ARG A 238 8.30 2.44 -14.35
CA ARG A 238 8.25 0.97 -14.45
C ARG A 238 6.98 0.40 -13.82
N SER A 239 6.56 0.95 -12.68
CA SER A 239 5.35 0.52 -11.98
C SER A 239 4.08 0.87 -12.77
N LEU A 240 4.01 2.07 -13.35
CA LEU A 240 2.92 2.49 -14.23
C LEU A 240 2.83 1.59 -15.47
N LYS A 241 3.95 1.27 -16.12
CA LYS A 241 3.99 0.37 -17.27
C LYS A 241 3.52 -1.04 -16.91
N SER A 242 3.92 -1.55 -15.75
CA SER A 242 3.48 -2.86 -15.26
C SER A 242 1.96 -2.90 -15.06
N LEU A 243 1.40 -1.93 -14.35
CA LEU A 243 -0.06 -1.84 -14.14
C LEU A 243 -0.82 -1.61 -15.45
N ALA A 244 -0.33 -0.75 -16.34
CA ALA A 244 -0.94 -0.53 -17.64
C ALA A 244 -0.97 -1.80 -18.49
N SER A 245 0.11 -2.61 -18.44
CA SER A 245 0.12 -3.93 -19.09
C SER A 245 -0.92 -4.88 -18.50
N ASP A 246 -1.11 -4.87 -17.19
CA ASP A 246 -2.09 -5.74 -16.53
C ASP A 246 -3.53 -5.32 -16.83
N TYR A 247 -3.85 -4.05 -16.77
CA TYR A 247 -5.17 -3.53 -17.16
C TYR A 247 -5.42 -3.67 -18.67
N GLY A 248 -4.39 -3.53 -19.52
CA GLY A 248 -4.49 -3.66 -20.97
C GLY A 248 -4.86 -5.07 -21.45
N LYS A 249 -4.69 -6.08 -20.61
CA LYS A 249 -5.14 -7.47 -20.91
C LYS A 249 -6.67 -7.61 -20.82
N GLY A 250 -7.34 -6.77 -20.05
CA GLY A 250 -8.79 -6.73 -19.92
C GLY A 250 -9.43 -5.96 -21.07
N LYS A 251 -10.57 -6.47 -21.59
CA LYS A 251 -11.36 -5.80 -22.64
C LYS A 251 -12.62 -5.13 -22.08
N ASP A 252 -12.87 -5.30 -20.78
CA ASP A 252 -14.05 -4.76 -20.11
C ASP A 252 -13.92 -3.26 -19.84
N MET A 253 -15.04 -2.62 -19.53
CA MET A 253 -15.12 -1.19 -19.26
C MET A 253 -14.26 -0.78 -18.05
N PHE A 254 -14.17 -1.63 -17.03
CA PHE A 254 -13.35 -1.38 -15.85
C PHE A 254 -11.87 -1.27 -16.20
N SER A 255 -11.36 -2.18 -17.03
CA SER A 255 -9.98 -2.16 -17.50
C SER A 255 -9.65 -0.91 -18.29
N ARG A 256 -10.56 -0.46 -19.17
CA ARG A 256 -10.39 0.80 -19.93
C ARG A 256 -10.37 2.02 -19.01
N ARG A 257 -11.29 2.08 -18.04
CA ARG A 257 -11.33 3.17 -17.04
C ARG A 257 -10.06 3.20 -16.19
N SER A 258 -9.57 2.04 -15.79
CA SER A 258 -8.34 1.93 -15.00
C SER A 258 -7.12 2.42 -15.77
N LEU A 259 -7.03 2.16 -17.08
CA LEU A 259 -5.98 2.73 -17.94
C LEU A 259 -6.06 4.26 -18.02
N ASN A 260 -7.26 4.82 -18.19
CA ASN A 260 -7.46 6.27 -18.20
C ASN A 260 -7.10 6.88 -16.83
N ASN A 261 -7.44 6.20 -15.74
CA ASN A 261 -7.04 6.63 -14.39
C ASN A 261 -5.52 6.66 -14.22
N LEU A 262 -4.79 5.67 -14.75
CA LEU A 262 -3.32 5.70 -14.72
C LEU A 262 -2.73 6.88 -15.49
N MET A 263 -3.36 7.30 -16.59
CA MET A 263 -2.94 8.50 -17.33
C MET A 263 -3.12 9.77 -16.49
N ILE A 264 -4.29 9.92 -15.85
CA ILE A 264 -4.56 11.04 -14.91
C ILE A 264 -3.53 11.04 -13.77
N ILE A 265 -3.30 9.89 -13.14
CA ILE A 265 -2.35 9.75 -12.03
C ILE A 265 -0.94 10.15 -12.46
N ARG A 266 -0.51 9.73 -13.64
CA ARG A 266 0.80 10.09 -14.21
C ARG A 266 0.94 11.59 -14.39
N GLU A 267 -0.09 12.25 -14.93
CA GLU A 267 -0.12 13.71 -15.13
C GLU A 267 -0.08 14.44 -13.79
N HIS A 268 -0.89 14.03 -12.82
CA HIS A 268 -0.90 14.60 -11.48
C HIS A 268 0.45 14.43 -10.74
N CYS A 269 1.09 13.26 -10.84
CA CYS A 269 2.45 13.07 -10.30
C CYS A 269 3.45 14.01 -10.95
N SER A 270 3.37 14.20 -12.26
CA SER A 270 4.24 15.15 -13.00
C SER A 270 4.05 16.58 -12.53
N LEU A 271 2.80 17.01 -12.30
CA LEU A 271 2.49 18.35 -11.79
C LEU A 271 3.06 18.57 -10.39
N LEU A 272 2.91 17.59 -9.48
CA LEU A 272 3.46 17.67 -8.12
C LEU A 272 4.99 17.77 -8.13
N ARG A 273 5.67 17.01 -8.96
CA ARG A 273 7.13 17.08 -9.13
C ARG A 273 7.61 18.43 -9.66
N GLN A 274 6.80 19.11 -10.46
CA GLN A 274 7.05 20.47 -10.90
C GLN A 274 6.71 21.52 -9.83
N HIS A 275 6.46 21.10 -8.58
CA HIS A 275 6.02 21.94 -7.48
C HIS A 275 4.73 22.73 -7.76
N ARG A 276 3.89 22.24 -8.68
CA ARG A 276 2.57 22.81 -8.95
C ARG A 276 1.56 22.29 -7.94
N LYS A 277 0.76 23.19 -7.43
CA LYS A 277 -0.32 22.83 -6.50
C LYS A 277 -1.46 22.18 -7.27
N LEU A 278 -1.79 20.94 -6.92
CA LEU A 278 -2.94 20.22 -7.42
C LEU A 278 -4.17 20.52 -6.54
N THR A 279 -5.18 21.17 -7.11
CA THR A 279 -6.40 21.50 -6.35
C THR A 279 -7.48 20.42 -6.53
N ASP A 280 -8.48 20.41 -5.63
CA ASP A 280 -9.64 19.52 -5.75
C ASP A 280 -10.41 19.75 -7.05
N SER A 281 -10.46 21.01 -7.50
CA SER A 281 -11.11 21.40 -8.75
C SER A 281 -10.42 20.79 -9.96
N ASP A 282 -9.08 20.77 -9.98
CA ASP A 282 -8.29 20.18 -11.06
C ASP A 282 -8.56 18.67 -11.16
N ILE A 283 -8.49 17.97 -10.04
CA ILE A 283 -8.77 16.52 -9.98
C ILE A 283 -10.18 16.22 -10.49
N GLN A 284 -11.17 16.99 -10.06
CA GLN A 284 -12.55 16.79 -10.48
C GLN A 284 -12.77 17.11 -11.98
N ALA A 285 -12.06 18.11 -12.49
CA ALA A 285 -12.12 18.45 -13.93
C ALA A 285 -11.53 17.33 -14.80
N ASP A 286 -10.40 16.75 -14.38
CA ASP A 286 -9.74 15.67 -15.13
C ASP A 286 -10.55 14.37 -15.09
N ILE A 287 -11.22 14.06 -13.96
CA ILE A 287 -12.17 12.95 -13.90
C ILE A 287 -13.30 13.15 -14.92
N LYS A 288 -13.93 14.33 -14.96
CA LYS A 288 -15.02 14.63 -15.90
C LYS A 288 -14.57 14.60 -17.36
N LYS A 289 -13.35 15.06 -17.64
CA LYS A 289 -12.77 15.01 -18.99
C LYS A 289 -12.54 13.57 -19.44
N SER A 290 -12.03 12.73 -18.54
CA SER A 290 -11.80 11.31 -18.81
C SER A 290 -13.11 10.55 -19.10
N ASP A 291 -14.20 10.87 -18.42
CA ASP A 291 -15.48 10.21 -18.63
C ASP A 291 -16.06 10.48 -20.02
N LYS A 292 -15.88 11.71 -20.53
CA LYS A 292 -16.31 12.08 -21.91
C LYS A 292 -15.53 11.38 -23.02
N LEU A 293 -14.38 10.82 -22.74
CA LEU A 293 -13.57 10.07 -23.70
C LEU A 293 -13.96 8.58 -23.77
N LEU A 294 -14.83 8.12 -22.86
CA LEU A 294 -15.29 6.74 -22.77
C LEU A 294 -16.71 6.54 -23.34
N ASP A 295 -17.47 7.65 -23.51
CA ASP A 295 -18.76 7.71 -24.19
C ASP A 295 -18.57 7.79 -25.72
#